data_bb1ac5072572e16cd4fab990ae0fc0cb
#
_entry.id   bb1ac5072572e16cd4fab990ae0fc0cb
#
_cell.length_a   1.000
_cell.length_b   1.000
_cell.length_c   1.000
_cell.angle_alpha   90.00
_cell.angle_beta   90.00
_cell.angle_gamma   90.00
#
_symmetry.space_group_name_H-M   'P 1'
#
loop_
_entity.id
_entity.type
_entity.pdbx_description
1 polymer ?
#
loop_
_entity_poly.entity_id
_entity_poly.type
_entity_poly.pdbx_seq_one_letter_code
_entity_poly.pdbx_strand_id
1 'polypeptide(L)'
;MKSLSSAVWILMNFSLALLLLTGFSVIAAGESPAGNVAIKGYDPVSYFKAGKALKGNESFSFRWHNMTWYFINIENMDLFANSPEKYAPQYDGYCAWAMAEARKAQTDPEVWKIVGGKLYLNCSKTAYEKWSRDIPGNIKKADENWLKINIGN
;
A
#
# COMPACT_ATOMS: atom_id res chain seq x y z
N MET A 1 -75.77 3.62 45.67
CA MET A 1 -76.43 2.92 44.57
C MET A 1 -75.58 3.06 43.33
N LYS A 2 -75.11 1.87 42.77
CA LYS A 2 -74.62 1.61 41.40
C LYS A 2 -73.29 2.29 41.00
N SER A 3 -72.12 1.72 41.24
CA SER A 3 -71.33 0.78 40.47
C SER A 3 -71.47 0.94 38.94
N LEU A 4 -70.47 1.47 38.32
CA LEU A 4 -70.10 1.25 36.91
C LEU A 4 -68.59 1.27 36.77
N SER A 5 -68.07 0.09 36.83
CA SER A 5 -67.46 -0.65 35.78
C SER A 5 -66.03 -0.20 35.38
N SER A 6 -65.11 -0.84 36.09
CA SER A 6 -63.66 -0.81 35.90
C SER A 6 -63.20 -1.68 34.70
N ALA A 7 -63.78 -1.55 33.56
CA ALA A 7 -63.53 -2.50 32.47
C ALA A 7 -62.95 -1.91 31.16
N VAL A 8 -62.43 -0.71 31.20
CA VAL A 8 -61.98 -0.08 29.94
C VAL A 8 -60.49 0.30 29.88
N TRP A 9 -59.74 0.00 30.91
CA TRP A 9 -58.31 0.40 30.97
C TRP A 9 -57.27 -0.71 30.73
N ILE A 10 -57.68 -1.85 30.16
CA ILE A 10 -56.73 -2.98 29.91
C ILE A 10 -56.35 -3.12 28.44
N LEU A 11 -56.78 -2.22 27.58
CA LEU A 11 -56.46 -2.32 26.15
C LEU A 11 -55.74 -1.08 25.67
N MET A 12 -54.55 -0.83 26.10
CA MET A 12 -53.64 0.04 25.31
C MET A 12 -52.28 0.18 26.02
N ASN A 13 -51.60 -0.91 26.18
CA ASN A 13 -50.16 -0.86 26.37
C ASN A 13 -49.49 -2.00 25.59
N PHE A 14 -49.82 -2.10 24.31
CA PHE A 14 -48.89 -2.71 23.36
C PHE A 14 -47.81 -1.66 23.07
N SER A 15 -46.90 -1.51 23.99
CA SER A 15 -45.67 -0.81 23.76
C SER A 15 -44.95 -1.55 22.63
N LEU A 16 -45.02 -0.95 21.47
CA LEU A 16 -44.27 -1.30 20.28
C LEU A 16 -42.79 -1.14 20.62
N ALA A 17 -42.20 -2.18 21.15
CA ALA A 17 -40.77 -2.32 21.25
C ALA A 17 -40.21 -2.42 19.82
N LEU A 18 -40.02 -1.23 19.22
CA LEU A 18 -39.23 -1.09 18.00
C LEU A 18 -37.84 -1.54 18.31
N LEU A 19 -37.56 -2.81 18.07
CA LEU A 19 -36.19 -3.34 17.99
C LEU A 19 -35.49 -2.56 16.87
N LEU A 20 -34.75 -1.55 17.28
CA LEU A 20 -33.69 -0.99 16.44
C LEU A 20 -32.63 -2.09 16.29
N LEU A 21 -32.83 -2.92 15.28
CA LEU A 21 -31.76 -3.71 14.69
C LEU A 21 -30.76 -2.70 14.12
N THR A 22 -29.86 -2.22 14.97
CA THR A 22 -28.62 -1.62 14.53
C THR A 22 -27.91 -2.71 13.78
N GLY A 23 -28.07 -2.66 12.47
CA GLY A 23 -27.28 -3.50 11.57
C GLY A 23 -25.81 -3.24 11.83
N PHE A 24 -25.22 -4.09 12.64
CA PHE A 24 -23.77 -4.23 12.67
C PHE A 24 -23.42 -4.78 11.29
N SER A 25 -23.08 -3.89 10.38
CA SER A 25 -22.41 -4.29 9.15
C SER A 25 -21.12 -4.97 9.57
N VAL A 26 -21.17 -6.28 9.64
CA VAL A 26 -19.96 -7.09 9.61
C VAL A 26 -19.31 -6.75 8.28
N ILE A 27 -18.30 -5.90 8.32
CA ILE A 27 -17.40 -5.72 7.20
C ILE A 27 -16.79 -7.10 7.00
N ALA A 28 -17.27 -7.79 5.98
CA ALA A 28 -16.71 -9.06 5.58
C ALA A 28 -15.21 -8.82 5.29
N ALA A 29 -14.35 -9.30 6.18
CA ALA A 29 -12.96 -9.52 5.89
C ALA A 29 -12.92 -10.59 4.78
N GLY A 30 -12.76 -10.17 3.52
CA GLY A 30 -12.84 -11.13 2.43
C GLY A 30 -12.77 -10.56 1.03
N GLU A 31 -12.34 -9.31 0.85
CA GLU A 31 -11.82 -8.93 -0.46
C GLU A 31 -10.30 -8.93 -0.37
N SER A 32 -9.70 -10.00 -0.88
CA SER A 32 -8.30 -9.99 -1.29
C SER A 32 -8.12 -8.73 -2.13
N PRO A 33 -7.22 -7.82 -1.77
CA PRO A 33 -7.01 -6.64 -2.58
C PRO A 33 -6.38 -7.11 -3.90
N ALA A 34 -7.21 -7.38 -4.90
CA ALA A 34 -6.80 -7.57 -6.28
C ALA A 34 -6.34 -6.22 -6.86
N GLY A 35 -5.48 -5.52 -6.11
CA GLY A 35 -4.77 -4.33 -6.50
C GLY A 35 -3.35 -4.72 -6.88
N ASN A 36 -2.73 -3.96 -7.75
CA ASN A 36 -1.34 -4.14 -8.15
C ASN A 36 -0.44 -4.27 -6.91
N VAL A 37 0.18 -5.44 -6.72
CA VAL A 37 1.12 -5.68 -5.63
C VAL A 37 2.44 -4.98 -5.97
N ALA A 38 2.87 -4.07 -5.09
CA ALA A 38 4.08 -3.30 -5.28
C ALA A 38 5.32 -4.19 -5.22
N ILE A 39 6.31 -3.89 -6.06
CA ILE A 39 7.62 -4.55 -6.10
C ILE A 39 7.55 -6.09 -5.91
N LYS A 40 6.57 -6.71 -6.57
CA LYS A 40 6.34 -8.17 -6.52
C LYS A 40 6.17 -8.71 -5.09
N GLY A 41 5.70 -7.88 -4.13
CA GLY A 41 5.46 -8.24 -2.75
C GLY A 41 6.72 -8.35 -1.87
N TYR A 42 7.81 -7.73 -2.25
CA TYR A 42 8.96 -7.55 -1.38
C TYR A 42 8.72 -6.41 -0.39
N ASP A 43 9.32 -6.52 0.80
CA ASP A 43 9.18 -5.52 1.86
C ASP A 43 10.11 -4.32 1.61
N PRO A 44 9.58 -3.12 1.36
CA PRO A 44 10.43 -1.96 1.06
C PRO A 44 11.28 -1.50 2.25
N VAL A 45 10.85 -1.76 3.48
CA VAL A 45 11.58 -1.40 4.70
C VAL A 45 12.79 -2.30 4.92
N SER A 46 12.73 -3.55 4.45
CA SER A 46 13.80 -4.53 4.62
C SER A 46 15.12 -4.10 3.96
N TYR A 47 15.06 -3.38 2.87
CA TYR A 47 16.25 -2.84 2.20
C TYR A 47 17.04 -1.89 3.09
N PHE A 48 16.34 -1.08 3.89
CA PHE A 48 16.95 -0.09 4.79
C PHE A 48 17.37 -0.69 6.13
N LYS A 49 16.52 -1.57 6.71
CA LYS A 49 16.79 -2.15 8.05
C LYS A 49 17.70 -3.36 8.00
N ALA A 50 17.49 -4.25 7.07
CA ALA A 50 18.21 -5.51 6.97
C ALA A 50 19.31 -5.51 5.89
N GLY A 51 19.34 -4.50 5.00
CA GLY A 51 20.25 -4.48 3.85
C GLY A 51 19.98 -5.63 2.86
N LYS A 52 18.75 -6.10 2.79
CA LYS A 52 18.35 -7.28 2.00
C LYS A 52 16.98 -7.09 1.36
N ALA A 53 16.81 -7.65 0.17
CA ALA A 53 15.51 -7.85 -0.45
C ALA A 53 14.82 -9.05 0.23
N LEU A 54 13.80 -8.80 1.02
CA LEU A 54 13.05 -9.84 1.72
C LEU A 54 11.59 -9.86 1.26
N LYS A 55 11.06 -11.06 1.00
CA LYS A 55 9.68 -11.25 0.62
C LYS A 55 8.76 -10.94 1.79
N GLY A 56 7.80 -10.05 1.59
CA GLY A 56 6.75 -9.77 2.55
C GLY A 56 5.67 -10.85 2.58
N ASN A 57 4.77 -10.74 3.54
CA ASN A 57 3.61 -11.59 3.72
C ASN A 57 2.35 -10.73 3.57
N GLU A 58 1.35 -11.23 2.85
CA GLU A 58 0.07 -10.52 2.63
C GLU A 58 -0.70 -10.21 3.91
N SER A 59 -0.46 -10.99 5.00
CA SER A 59 -1.04 -10.71 6.32
C SER A 59 -0.54 -9.40 6.93
N PHE A 60 0.60 -8.89 6.49
CA PHE A 60 1.15 -7.58 6.84
C PHE A 60 1.16 -6.71 5.59
N SER A 61 0.02 -6.12 5.27
CA SER A 61 -0.15 -5.34 4.06
C SER A 61 -0.66 -3.93 4.34
N PHE A 62 -0.22 -2.97 3.53
CA PHE A 62 -0.64 -1.59 3.59
C PHE A 62 -0.90 -1.06 2.18
N ARG A 63 -1.98 -0.31 2.00
CA ARG A 63 -2.34 0.27 0.70
C ARG A 63 -1.84 1.71 0.61
N TRP A 64 -1.02 1.99 -0.40
CA TRP A 64 -0.49 3.33 -0.66
C TRP A 64 -0.23 3.53 -2.16
N HIS A 65 -0.58 4.71 -2.71
CA HIS A 65 -0.51 5.05 -4.15
C HIS A 65 -1.14 3.99 -5.06
N ASN A 66 -2.36 3.52 -4.72
CA ASN A 66 -3.09 2.51 -5.49
C ASN A 66 -2.38 1.15 -5.63
N MET A 67 -1.33 0.90 -4.85
CA MET A 67 -0.62 -0.37 -4.76
C MET A 67 -0.77 -0.97 -3.36
N THR A 68 -0.71 -2.28 -3.29
CA THR A 68 -0.66 -3.03 -2.03
C THR A 68 0.79 -3.42 -1.75
N TRP A 69 1.29 -3.00 -0.61
CA TRP A 69 2.66 -3.25 -0.13
C TRP A 69 2.63 -4.37 0.91
N TYR A 70 3.55 -5.31 0.81
CA TYR A 70 3.69 -6.42 1.75
C TYR A 70 4.94 -6.25 2.62
N PHE A 71 4.86 -6.69 3.87
CA PHE A 71 5.93 -6.54 4.86
C PHE A 71 6.25 -7.87 5.52
N ILE A 72 7.46 -8.01 6.05
CA ILE A 72 7.88 -9.23 6.77
C ILE A 72 7.22 -9.34 8.14
N ASN A 73 6.81 -8.21 8.73
CA ASN A 73 6.17 -8.13 10.05
C ASN A 73 5.41 -6.81 10.22
N ILE A 74 4.67 -6.72 11.32
CA ILE A 74 3.86 -5.54 11.67
C ILE A 74 4.73 -4.30 11.90
N GLU A 75 5.93 -4.44 12.47
CA GLU A 75 6.84 -3.32 12.74
C GLU A 75 7.27 -2.61 11.45
N ASN A 76 7.64 -3.38 10.41
CA ASN A 76 8.00 -2.81 9.12
C ASN A 76 6.79 -2.17 8.43
N MET A 77 5.61 -2.77 8.55
CA MET A 77 4.36 -2.18 8.05
C MET A 77 4.08 -0.84 8.71
N ASP A 78 4.20 -0.74 10.03
CA ASP A 78 3.98 0.51 10.78
C ASP A 78 5.01 1.58 10.41
N LEU A 79 6.29 1.22 10.24
CA LEU A 79 7.33 2.14 9.78
C LEU A 79 7.02 2.70 8.39
N PHE A 80 6.53 1.87 7.48
CA PHE A 80 6.12 2.30 6.15
C PHE A 80 4.89 3.20 6.22
N ALA A 81 3.85 2.80 6.97
CA ALA A 81 2.61 3.55 7.09
C ALA A 81 2.84 4.97 7.65
N ASN A 82 3.79 5.13 8.57
CA ASN A 82 4.15 6.43 9.14
C ASN A 82 5.06 7.28 8.24
N SER A 83 5.78 6.70 7.29
CA SER A 83 6.73 7.42 6.43
C SER A 83 6.92 6.70 5.08
N PRO A 84 5.88 6.58 4.25
CA PRO A 84 5.96 5.79 3.02
C PRO A 84 7.00 6.34 2.03
N GLU A 85 7.12 7.66 1.87
CA GLU A 85 8.10 8.28 0.96
C GLU A 85 9.55 7.97 1.32
N LYS A 86 9.82 7.66 2.60
CA LYS A 86 11.15 7.28 3.07
C LYS A 86 11.57 5.91 2.58
N TYR A 87 10.62 4.97 2.50
CA TYR A 87 10.89 3.56 2.25
C TYR A 87 10.48 3.10 0.85
N ALA A 88 9.52 3.77 0.24
CA ALA A 88 9.12 3.44 -1.11
C ALA A 88 10.28 3.62 -2.11
N PRO A 89 10.45 2.72 -3.07
CA PRO A 89 11.43 2.90 -4.12
C PRO A 89 11.07 4.10 -5.00
N GLN A 90 12.09 4.73 -5.55
CA GLN A 90 11.91 5.83 -6.50
C GLN A 90 11.17 5.33 -7.75
N TYR A 91 10.47 6.23 -8.42
CA TYR A 91 9.75 5.97 -9.68
C TYR A 91 8.66 4.89 -9.53
N ASP A 92 7.95 4.87 -8.38
CA ASP A 92 6.92 3.85 -8.06
C ASP A 92 7.42 2.40 -8.22
N GLY A 93 8.72 2.19 -8.02
CA GLY A 93 9.34 0.88 -8.17
C GLY A 93 9.66 0.46 -9.61
N TYR A 94 9.55 1.35 -10.58
CA TYR A 94 10.06 1.11 -11.93
C TYR A 94 11.59 1.13 -11.98
N CYS A 95 12.14 0.46 -13.00
CA CYS A 95 13.57 0.33 -13.21
C CYS A 95 14.24 1.71 -13.40
N ALA A 96 15.20 2.04 -12.53
CA ALA A 96 15.90 3.32 -12.55
C ALA A 96 16.71 3.55 -13.84
N TRP A 97 17.35 2.51 -14.38
CA TRP A 97 18.00 2.58 -15.67
C TRP A 97 17.01 2.85 -16.80
N ALA A 98 15.90 2.11 -16.83
CA ALA A 98 14.88 2.31 -17.85
C ALA A 98 14.28 3.73 -17.78
N MET A 99 14.09 4.25 -16.57
CA MET A 99 13.58 5.60 -16.35
C MET A 99 14.58 6.67 -16.86
N ALA A 100 15.88 6.47 -16.66
CA ALA A 100 16.89 7.34 -17.25
C ALA A 100 16.86 7.33 -18.80
N GLU A 101 16.36 6.25 -19.40
CA GLU A 101 16.12 6.10 -20.86
C GLU A 101 14.68 6.47 -21.27
N ALA A 102 13.96 7.26 -20.45
CA ALA A 102 12.61 7.75 -20.69
C ALA A 102 11.55 6.66 -20.95
N ARG A 103 11.64 5.52 -20.29
CA ARG A 103 10.68 4.41 -20.41
C ARG A 103 10.41 3.72 -19.07
N LYS A 104 9.20 3.16 -18.92
CA LYS A 104 8.84 2.31 -17.77
C LYS A 104 9.23 0.85 -18.05
N ALA A 105 9.85 0.19 -17.08
CA ALA A 105 10.10 -1.25 -17.10
C ALA A 105 9.96 -1.83 -15.70
N GLN A 106 9.45 -3.06 -15.62
CA GLN A 106 9.31 -3.79 -14.37
C GLN A 106 10.70 -4.09 -13.78
N THR A 107 10.78 -4.15 -12.46
CA THR A 107 12.03 -4.38 -11.74
C THR A 107 12.21 -5.82 -11.30
N ASP A 108 13.47 -6.17 -11.05
CA ASP A 108 13.86 -7.29 -10.22
C ASP A 108 14.13 -6.73 -8.80
N PRO A 109 13.33 -7.08 -7.78
CA PRO A 109 13.50 -6.58 -6.43
C PRO A 109 14.85 -6.92 -5.79
N GLU A 110 15.54 -7.91 -6.30
CA GLU A 110 16.88 -8.29 -5.82
C GLU A 110 18.01 -7.45 -6.44
N VAL A 111 17.69 -6.63 -7.44
CA VAL A 111 18.66 -5.75 -8.12
C VAL A 111 18.41 -4.31 -7.71
N TRP A 112 19.03 -3.90 -6.63
CA TRP A 112 18.76 -2.63 -5.97
C TRP A 112 19.99 -1.89 -5.44
N LYS A 113 19.82 -0.62 -5.10
CA LYS A 113 20.80 0.19 -4.38
C LYS A 113 20.12 1.32 -3.63
N ILE A 114 20.60 1.64 -2.44
CA ILE A 114 20.26 2.88 -1.73
C ILE A 114 21.34 3.92 -2.05
N VAL A 115 20.90 5.09 -2.50
CA VAL A 115 21.75 6.25 -2.80
C VAL A 115 21.13 7.48 -2.16
N GLY A 116 21.88 8.16 -1.30
CA GLY A 116 21.35 9.35 -0.59
C GLY A 116 20.10 9.08 0.22
N GLY A 117 19.97 7.88 0.82
CA GLY A 117 18.80 7.49 1.61
C GLY A 117 17.56 7.11 0.78
N LYS A 118 17.67 7.00 -0.55
CA LYS A 118 16.58 6.65 -1.47
C LYS A 118 16.84 5.28 -2.09
N LEU A 119 15.78 4.46 -2.19
CA LEU A 119 15.85 3.12 -2.78
C LEU A 119 15.63 3.20 -4.29
N TYR A 120 16.57 2.64 -5.05
CA TYR A 120 16.50 2.49 -6.50
C TYR A 120 16.51 1.02 -6.87
N LEU A 121 15.55 0.60 -7.69
CA LEU A 121 15.46 -0.76 -8.22
C LEU A 121 15.84 -0.76 -9.70
N ASN A 122 16.41 -1.87 -10.16
CA ASN A 122 16.72 -2.07 -11.57
C ASN A 122 16.09 -3.36 -12.10
N CYS A 123 15.93 -3.47 -13.40
CA CYS A 123 15.23 -4.60 -14.01
C CYS A 123 16.12 -5.84 -14.22
N SER A 124 17.44 -5.69 -14.13
CA SER A 124 18.42 -6.78 -14.25
C SER A 124 19.80 -6.32 -13.80
N LYS A 125 20.70 -7.27 -13.59
CA LYS A 125 22.12 -6.97 -13.30
C LYS A 125 22.75 -6.13 -14.41
N THR A 126 22.49 -6.43 -15.68
CA THR A 126 23.01 -5.65 -16.81
C THR A 126 22.49 -4.20 -16.79
N ALA A 127 21.21 -3.98 -16.46
CA ALA A 127 20.66 -2.64 -16.30
C ALA A 127 21.31 -1.90 -15.12
N TYR A 128 21.52 -2.59 -14.01
CA TYR A 128 22.21 -2.05 -12.86
C TYR A 128 23.67 -1.66 -13.18
N GLU A 129 24.41 -2.49 -13.91
CA GLU A 129 25.79 -2.19 -14.35
C GLU A 129 25.83 -0.93 -15.22
N LYS A 130 24.90 -0.78 -16.18
CA LYS A 130 24.80 0.41 -17.02
C LYS A 130 24.46 1.64 -16.16
N TRP A 131 23.46 1.54 -15.28
CA TRP A 131 23.07 2.60 -14.37
C TRP A 131 24.20 3.01 -13.42
N SER A 132 25.02 2.06 -12.98
CA SER A 132 26.11 2.28 -12.03
C SER A 132 27.32 3.00 -12.63
N ARG A 133 27.43 3.12 -13.96
CA ARG A 133 28.53 3.83 -14.62
C ARG A 133 28.52 5.34 -14.34
N ASP A 134 27.31 5.90 -14.16
CA ASP A 134 27.10 7.31 -13.79
C ASP A 134 25.81 7.43 -12.98
N ILE A 135 25.86 7.04 -11.69
CA ILE A 135 24.68 7.07 -10.82
C ILE A 135 24.07 8.47 -10.72
N PRO A 136 24.83 9.55 -10.44
CA PRO A 136 24.24 10.90 -10.34
C PRO A 136 23.60 11.37 -11.64
N GLY A 137 24.26 11.17 -12.78
CA GLY A 137 23.72 11.56 -14.07
C GLY A 137 22.49 10.76 -14.47
N ASN A 138 22.46 9.46 -14.19
CA ASN A 138 21.30 8.62 -14.45
C ASN A 138 20.11 8.93 -13.53
N ILE A 139 20.34 9.26 -12.26
CA ILE A 139 19.29 9.73 -11.35
C ILE A 139 18.71 11.04 -11.86
N LYS A 140 19.55 12.02 -12.23
CA LYS A 140 19.08 13.31 -12.78
C LYS A 140 18.19 13.11 -14.02
N LYS A 141 18.63 12.32 -14.98
CA LYS A 141 17.84 12.00 -16.18
C LYS A 141 16.52 11.32 -15.83
N ALA A 142 16.56 10.35 -14.92
CA ALA A 142 15.37 9.62 -14.50
C ALA A 142 14.36 10.54 -13.79
N ASP A 143 14.81 11.45 -12.93
CA ASP A 143 13.95 12.43 -12.24
C ASP A 143 13.24 13.35 -13.27
N GLU A 144 13.97 13.87 -14.25
CA GLU A 144 13.42 14.70 -15.33
C GLU A 144 12.40 13.92 -16.18
N ASN A 145 12.70 12.67 -16.52
CA ASN A 145 11.80 11.82 -17.32
C ASN A 145 10.56 11.38 -16.52
N TRP A 146 10.73 11.11 -15.23
CA TRP A 146 9.62 10.75 -14.34
C TRP A 146 8.55 11.83 -14.28
N LEU A 147 8.97 13.08 -14.15
CA LEU A 147 8.05 14.22 -14.18
C LEU A 147 7.27 14.29 -15.51
N LYS A 148 7.95 14.14 -16.65
CA LYS A 148 7.31 14.19 -17.98
C LYS A 148 6.29 13.05 -18.18
N ILE A 149 6.65 11.83 -17.76
CA ILE A 149 5.80 10.63 -17.92
C ILE A 149 4.55 10.70 -17.03
N ASN A 150 4.62 11.33 -15.84
CA ASN A 150 3.50 11.43 -14.91
C ASN A 150 2.58 12.64 -15.17
N ILE A 151 3.07 13.71 -15.81
CA ILE A 151 2.25 14.87 -16.20
C ILE A 151 1.39 14.56 -17.45
N GLY A 152 1.79 13.57 -18.24
CA GLY A 152 1.14 13.21 -19.51
C GLY A 152 0.04 12.12 -19.39
N ASN A 153 -0.34 11.71 -18.17
CA ASN A 153 -1.38 10.69 -17.94
C ASN A 153 -2.56 11.28 -17.15
#